data_73cbedfbbee9465a72ae961459290053
#
_entry.id   73cbedfbbee9465a72ae961459290053
#
_cell.length_a   1.000
_cell.length_b   1.000
_cell.length_c   1.000
_cell.angle_alpha   90.00
_cell.angle_beta   90.00
_cell.angle_gamma   90.00
#
_symmetry.space_group_name_H-M   'P 1'
#
loop_
_entity.id
_entity.type
_entity.pdbx_description
1 polymer ?
#
loop_
_entity_poly.entity_id
_entity_poly.type
_entity_poly.pdbx_seq_one_letter_code
_entity_poly.pdbx_strand_id
1 'polypeptide(L)'
;MGIDITPSCDTPDLHDYSEVRINQGVGITCLNYHGRGTLAGLITPPRLIRMLEQTALEHNIPVQREVAPGVITETGYIQVEQDGIPCASLSIPCRYTHSPAEVASLRDLTDCIRLLTALAGMSAAHFPVEPDSGTTQEAHPL
;
A
#
# COMPACT_ATOMS: atom_id res chain seq x y z
N MET A 1 -0.57 -9.65 2.95
CA MET A 1 -0.69 -8.19 3.14
C MET A 1 0.28 -7.77 4.23
N GLY A 2 1.06 -6.71 4.02
CA GLY A 2 1.92 -6.10 5.03
C GLY A 2 1.27 -4.87 5.65
N ILE A 3 1.72 -4.50 6.85
CA ILE A 3 1.36 -3.27 7.52
C ILE A 3 2.65 -2.65 8.01
N ASP A 4 2.86 -1.39 7.67
CA ASP A 4 4.07 -0.67 8.03
C ASP A 4 3.77 0.82 8.25
N ILE A 5 4.78 1.60 8.60
CA ILE A 5 4.71 3.05 8.62
C ILE A 5 5.27 3.61 7.32
N THR A 6 4.90 4.85 7.00
CA THR A 6 5.46 5.60 5.87
C THR A 6 5.72 7.04 6.26
N PRO A 7 6.74 7.70 5.69
CA PRO A 7 6.95 9.12 5.93
C PRO A 7 5.73 9.95 5.54
N SER A 8 5.21 10.72 6.50
CA SER A 8 4.22 11.75 6.18
C SER A 8 4.94 12.94 5.54
N CYS A 9 4.49 13.33 4.37
CA CYS A 9 5.11 14.40 3.57
C CYS A 9 4.45 15.76 3.79
N ASP A 10 3.96 16.02 5.00
CA ASP A 10 3.37 17.29 5.42
C ASP A 10 4.33 18.20 6.20
N THR A 11 5.61 17.85 6.22
CA THR A 11 6.70 18.69 6.74
C THR A 11 7.38 19.45 5.59
N PRO A 12 7.97 20.63 5.86
CA PRO A 12 8.57 21.47 4.80
C PRO A 12 9.66 20.77 3.96
N ASP A 13 10.41 19.86 4.57
CA ASP A 13 11.50 19.10 3.94
C ASP A 13 11.04 17.94 3.08
N LEU A 14 9.85 17.42 3.31
CA LEU A 14 9.28 16.28 2.57
C LEU A 14 8.06 16.64 1.71
N HIS A 15 7.62 17.89 1.75
CA HIS A 15 6.39 18.34 1.12
C HIS A 15 6.29 17.99 -0.39
N ASP A 16 7.42 18.05 -1.12
CA ASP A 16 7.46 17.74 -2.55
C ASP A 16 7.75 16.25 -2.86
N TYR A 17 7.94 15.44 -1.83
CA TYR A 17 8.34 14.05 -2.01
C TYR A 17 7.16 13.13 -2.36
N SER A 18 6.02 13.31 -1.69
CA SER A 18 4.81 12.51 -1.87
C SER A 18 3.59 13.30 -1.40
N GLU A 19 2.40 12.84 -1.77
CA GLU A 19 1.14 13.44 -1.33
C GLU A 19 0.61 12.86 0.00
N VAL A 20 1.28 11.85 0.57
CA VAL A 20 0.85 11.20 1.80
C VAL A 20 0.95 12.14 3.00
N ARG A 21 -0.12 12.24 3.76
CA ARG A 21 -0.25 13.17 4.91
C ARG A 21 -0.89 12.48 6.12
N ILE A 22 -0.48 12.88 7.33
CA ILE A 22 -1.16 12.54 8.58
C ILE A 22 -2.61 13.06 8.56
N ASN A 23 -3.53 12.30 9.15
CA ASN A 23 -4.97 12.58 9.24
C ASN A 23 -5.72 12.56 7.89
N GLN A 24 -5.14 11.98 6.86
CA GLN A 24 -5.79 11.79 5.56
C GLN A 24 -6.16 10.31 5.30
N GLY A 25 -5.96 9.46 6.30
CA GLY A 25 -6.29 8.04 6.24
C GLY A 25 -5.10 7.14 5.91
N VAL A 26 -5.41 5.87 5.71
CA VAL A 26 -4.42 4.79 5.50
C VAL A 26 -3.78 4.90 4.12
N GLY A 27 -2.46 4.77 4.05
CA GLY A 27 -1.76 4.62 2.78
C GLY A 27 -1.98 3.24 2.17
N ILE A 28 -2.34 3.20 0.89
CA ILE A 28 -2.31 1.99 0.07
C ILE A 28 -1.07 2.08 -0.80
N THR A 29 -0.05 1.29 -0.49
CA THR A 29 1.21 1.33 -1.21
C THR A 29 1.04 0.77 -2.61
N CYS A 30 1.11 1.62 -3.61
CA CYS A 30 1.10 1.23 -5.02
C CYS A 30 2.47 0.73 -5.46
N LEU A 31 3.52 1.41 -5.00
CA LEU A 31 4.92 1.06 -5.25
C LEU A 31 5.79 1.55 -4.09
N ASN A 32 6.71 0.69 -3.66
CA ASN A 32 7.86 1.14 -2.88
C ASN A 32 9.16 0.58 -3.45
N TYR A 33 10.26 1.28 -3.26
CA TYR A 33 11.57 0.89 -3.76
C TYR A 33 12.68 1.64 -3.03
N HIS A 34 13.59 0.93 -2.40
CA HIS A 34 14.64 1.57 -1.61
C HIS A 34 15.80 2.15 -2.45
N GLY A 35 16.17 1.50 -3.54
CA GLY A 35 17.18 2.01 -4.48
C GLY A 35 18.64 1.90 -4.04
N ARG A 36 18.93 1.47 -2.82
CA ARG A 36 20.31 1.37 -2.28
C ARG A 36 20.75 -0.08 -2.18
N GLY A 37 21.11 -0.68 -3.32
CA GLY A 37 21.67 -2.04 -3.34
C GLY A 37 20.66 -3.17 -3.04
N THR A 38 19.38 -2.85 -2.96
CA THR A 38 18.31 -3.86 -2.92
C THR A 38 17.72 -4.02 -4.30
N LEU A 39 17.51 -5.26 -4.72
CA LEU A 39 16.76 -5.59 -5.94
C LEU A 39 15.27 -5.73 -5.67
N ALA A 40 14.87 -5.61 -4.41
CA ALA A 40 13.49 -5.76 -3.98
C ALA A 40 12.77 -4.40 -3.91
N GLY A 41 11.51 -4.44 -4.21
CA GLY A 41 10.55 -3.36 -4.07
C GLY A 41 9.16 -3.95 -4.22
N LEU A 42 8.13 -3.30 -3.75
CA LEU A 42 6.75 -3.73 -3.94
C LEU A 42 6.16 -3.03 -5.16
N ILE A 43 5.54 -3.80 -6.04
CA ILE A 43 4.60 -3.31 -7.05
C ILE A 43 3.27 -4.00 -6.75
N THR A 44 2.36 -3.30 -6.10
CA THR A 44 1.07 -3.86 -5.74
C THR A 44 0.22 -4.10 -6.98
N PRO A 45 -0.28 -5.33 -7.21
CA PRO A 45 -1.16 -5.62 -8.34
C PRO A 45 -2.38 -4.68 -8.36
N PRO A 46 -2.73 -4.08 -9.52
CA PRO A 46 -3.83 -3.10 -9.60
C PRO A 46 -5.17 -3.61 -9.08
N ARG A 47 -5.42 -4.91 -9.20
CA ARG A 47 -6.63 -5.55 -8.67
C ARG A 47 -6.68 -5.55 -7.13
N LEU A 48 -5.54 -5.70 -6.44
CA LEU A 48 -5.47 -5.58 -4.99
C LEU A 48 -5.68 -4.12 -4.56
N ILE A 49 -5.12 -3.15 -5.27
CA ILE A 49 -5.36 -1.73 -5.01
C ILE A 49 -6.86 -1.44 -5.13
N ARG A 50 -7.51 -1.85 -6.23
CA ARG A 50 -8.96 -1.65 -6.42
C ARG A 50 -9.79 -2.31 -5.32
N MET A 51 -9.45 -3.54 -4.91
CA MET A 51 -10.13 -4.23 -3.82
C MET A 51 -10.03 -3.44 -2.50
N LEU A 52 -8.84 -2.96 -2.15
CA LEU A 52 -8.60 -2.17 -0.95
C LEU A 52 -9.39 -0.85 -0.97
N GLU A 53 -9.36 -0.13 -2.09
CA GLU A 53 -10.10 1.12 -2.27
C GLU A 53 -11.61 0.91 -2.21
N GLN A 54 -12.12 -0.15 -2.85
CA GLN A 54 -13.54 -0.48 -2.83
C GLN A 54 -14.00 -0.84 -1.41
N THR A 55 -13.25 -1.68 -0.69
CA THR A 55 -13.54 -2.02 0.70
C THR A 55 -13.52 -0.78 1.59
N ALA A 56 -12.54 0.09 1.41
CA ALA A 56 -12.45 1.35 2.16
C ALA A 56 -13.67 2.25 1.89
N LEU A 57 -14.10 2.36 0.63
CA LEU A 57 -15.27 3.13 0.24
C LEU A 57 -16.56 2.59 0.87
N GLU A 58 -16.78 1.27 0.82
CA GLU A 58 -17.96 0.61 1.39
C GLU A 58 -18.07 0.81 2.91
N HIS A 59 -16.95 0.92 3.59
CA HIS A 59 -16.89 1.12 5.04
C HIS A 59 -16.66 2.57 5.47
N ASN A 60 -16.68 3.53 4.54
CA ASN A 60 -16.40 4.96 4.78
C ASN A 60 -15.06 5.15 5.54
N ILE A 61 -14.01 4.54 5.03
CA ILE A 61 -12.65 4.62 5.58
C ILE A 61 -11.80 5.47 4.64
N PRO A 62 -11.20 6.58 5.11
CA PRO A 62 -10.32 7.38 4.27
C PRO A 62 -9.04 6.62 3.95
N VAL A 63 -8.61 6.67 2.69
CA VAL A 63 -7.38 6.06 2.21
C VAL A 63 -6.65 6.99 1.26
N GLN A 64 -5.34 6.81 1.16
CA GLN A 64 -4.45 7.55 0.26
C GLN A 64 -3.68 6.57 -0.61
N ARG A 65 -3.46 6.87 -1.88
CA ARG A 65 -2.47 6.12 -2.69
C ARG A 65 -1.07 6.58 -2.34
N GLU A 66 -0.17 5.61 -2.24
CA GLU A 66 1.22 5.87 -1.90
C GLU A 66 2.17 5.36 -2.98
N VAL A 67 3.11 6.22 -3.34
CA VAL A 67 4.35 5.84 -4.03
C VAL A 67 5.50 6.28 -3.12
N ALA A 68 6.29 5.33 -2.61
CA ALA A 68 7.32 5.57 -1.60
C ALA A 68 8.72 5.18 -2.10
N PRO A 69 9.39 6.02 -2.92
CA PRO A 69 10.79 5.83 -3.25
C PRO A 69 11.66 6.03 -2.00
N GLY A 70 12.69 5.19 -1.83
CA GLY A 70 13.55 5.23 -0.65
C GLY A 70 13.04 4.43 0.56
N VAL A 71 11.85 3.84 0.46
CA VAL A 71 11.24 2.97 1.48
C VAL A 71 11.10 1.56 0.92
N ILE A 72 11.33 0.55 1.74
CA ILE A 72 11.02 -0.84 1.43
C ILE A 72 10.43 -1.52 2.66
N THR A 73 9.46 -2.37 2.44
CA THR A 73 8.81 -3.19 3.46
C THR A 73 9.03 -4.67 3.17
N GLU A 74 8.73 -5.54 4.12
CA GLU A 74 8.87 -7.00 3.95
C GLU A 74 8.08 -7.53 2.75
N THR A 75 6.98 -6.89 2.38
CA THR A 75 6.20 -7.29 1.20
C THR A 75 6.97 -7.21 -0.11
N GLY A 76 7.98 -6.33 -0.19
CA GLY A 76 8.89 -6.26 -1.34
C GLY A 76 9.74 -7.51 -1.50
N TYR A 77 10.05 -8.21 -0.42
CA TYR A 77 10.77 -9.49 -0.45
C TYR A 77 9.80 -10.66 -0.65
N ILE A 78 8.67 -10.66 0.05
CA ILE A 78 7.67 -11.73 -0.03
C ILE A 78 7.12 -11.88 -1.45
N GLN A 79 6.91 -10.80 -2.18
CA GLN A 79 6.35 -10.86 -3.53
C GLN A 79 7.21 -11.62 -4.55
N VAL A 80 8.52 -11.74 -4.30
CA VAL A 80 9.45 -12.44 -5.21
C VAL A 80 9.75 -13.87 -4.76
N GLU A 81 9.13 -14.32 -3.68
CA GLU A 81 9.28 -15.69 -3.20
C GLU A 81 8.52 -16.68 -4.10
N GLN A 82 9.11 -17.88 -4.25
CA GLN A 82 8.57 -18.96 -5.06
C GLN A 82 8.22 -18.50 -6.50
N ASP A 83 7.00 -18.73 -6.94
CA ASP A 83 6.49 -18.35 -8.27
C ASP A 83 5.90 -16.93 -8.30
N GLY A 84 6.13 -16.16 -7.25
CA GLY A 84 5.59 -14.82 -7.05
C GLY A 84 4.30 -14.83 -6.23
N ILE A 85 4.30 -14.05 -5.15
CA ILE A 85 3.15 -13.91 -4.24
C ILE A 85 2.52 -12.53 -4.43
N PRO A 86 1.24 -12.44 -4.85
CA PRO A 86 0.56 -11.15 -4.93
C PRO A 86 0.52 -10.47 -3.57
N CYS A 87 1.23 -9.35 -3.44
CA CYS A 87 1.37 -8.62 -2.18
C CYS A 87 0.74 -7.23 -2.26
N ALA A 88 0.21 -6.77 -1.14
CA ALA A 88 -0.19 -5.39 -0.92
C ALA A 88 0.31 -4.94 0.46
N SER A 89 0.58 -3.66 0.61
CA SER A 89 0.95 -3.05 1.89
C SER A 89 0.01 -1.90 2.22
N LEU A 90 -0.38 -1.84 3.49
CA LEU A 90 -1.03 -0.69 4.08
C LEU A 90 -0.01 0.07 4.92
N SER A 91 0.01 1.37 4.81
CA SER A 91 0.95 2.21 5.54
C SER A 91 0.24 3.22 6.42
N ILE A 92 0.81 3.48 7.60
CA ILE A 92 0.34 4.50 8.54
C ILE A 92 1.27 5.70 8.39
N PRO A 93 0.76 6.87 7.94
CA PRO A 93 1.58 8.07 7.82
C PRO A 93 2.16 8.48 9.17
N CYS A 94 3.47 8.69 9.22
CA CYS A 94 4.22 9.01 10.42
C CYS A 94 5.25 10.09 10.14
N ARG A 95 5.42 11.05 11.05
CA ARG A 95 6.53 12.00 11.02
C ARG A 95 7.69 11.48 11.84
N TYR A 96 8.90 11.87 11.43
CA TYR A 96 10.15 11.56 12.17
C TYR A 96 10.42 10.07 12.29
N THR A 97 10.08 9.32 11.23
CA THR A 97 10.33 7.87 11.16
C THR A 97 11.79 7.53 11.46
N HIS A 98 12.03 6.41 12.13
CA HIS A 98 13.34 5.96 12.59
C HIS A 98 14.02 6.92 13.59
N SER A 99 13.24 7.71 14.33
CA SER A 99 13.71 8.57 15.40
C SER A 99 13.18 8.11 16.77
N PRO A 100 13.75 8.60 17.89
CA PRO A 100 13.28 8.27 19.23
C PRO A 100 11.87 8.79 19.56
N ALA A 101 11.32 9.70 18.74
CA ALA A 101 10.03 10.35 18.98
C ALA A 101 9.25 10.48 17.66
N GLU A 102 8.64 9.41 17.24
CA GLU A 102 7.77 9.38 16.07
C GLU A 102 6.37 9.92 16.39
N VAL A 103 5.73 10.51 15.40
CA VAL A 103 4.37 11.06 15.52
C VAL A 103 3.47 10.47 14.44
N ALA A 104 2.41 9.79 14.87
CA ALA A 104 1.37 9.26 14.00
C ALA A 104 -0.02 9.70 14.47
N SER A 105 -1.00 9.61 13.60
CA SER A 105 -2.40 9.88 13.92
C SER A 105 -3.08 8.63 14.47
N LEU A 106 -3.68 8.74 15.66
CA LEU A 106 -4.54 7.68 16.19
C LEU A 106 -5.77 7.43 15.32
N ARG A 107 -6.21 8.44 14.55
CA ARG A 107 -7.30 8.31 13.60
C ARG A 107 -6.89 7.39 12.44
N ASP A 108 -5.74 7.65 11.83
CA ASP A 108 -5.22 6.83 10.73
C ASP A 108 -4.97 5.38 11.18
N LEU A 109 -4.46 5.21 12.41
CA LEU A 109 -4.30 3.89 13.03
C LEU A 109 -5.65 3.18 13.20
N THR A 110 -6.66 3.89 13.71
CA THR A 110 -8.01 3.34 13.86
C THR A 110 -8.62 2.96 12.51
N ASP A 111 -8.44 3.80 11.51
CA ASP A 111 -8.92 3.53 10.15
C ASP A 111 -8.20 2.33 9.52
N CYS A 112 -6.91 2.14 9.80
CA CYS A 112 -6.17 0.94 9.40
C CYS A 112 -6.76 -0.33 10.05
N ILE A 113 -7.05 -0.29 11.35
CA ILE A 113 -7.69 -1.41 12.06
C ILE A 113 -9.07 -1.72 11.46
N ARG A 114 -9.88 -0.71 11.17
CA ARG A 114 -11.20 -0.87 10.55
C ARG A 114 -11.09 -1.52 9.17
N LEU A 115 -10.16 -1.06 8.35
CA LEU A 115 -9.94 -1.62 7.01
C LEU A 115 -9.49 -3.08 7.08
N LEU A 116 -8.54 -3.39 7.96
CA LEU A 116 -8.09 -4.77 8.18
C LEU A 116 -9.20 -5.68 8.68
N THR A 117 -10.06 -5.17 9.58
CA THR A 117 -11.20 -5.92 10.09
C THR A 117 -12.21 -6.22 8.99
N ALA A 118 -12.50 -5.24 8.12
CA ALA A 118 -13.36 -5.43 6.97
C ALA A 118 -12.79 -6.49 6.00
N LEU A 119 -11.50 -6.40 5.68
CA LEU A 119 -10.80 -7.36 4.82
C LEU A 119 -10.78 -8.78 5.41
N ALA A 120 -10.55 -8.91 6.72
CA ALA A 120 -10.56 -10.20 7.40
C ALA A 120 -11.95 -10.87 7.42
N GLY A 121 -13.01 -10.08 7.32
CA GLY A 121 -14.38 -10.57 7.19
C GLY A 121 -14.77 -11.03 5.79
N MET A 122 -13.95 -10.75 4.78
CA MET A 122 -14.22 -11.15 3.40
C MET A 122 -13.95 -12.64 3.19
N SER A 123 -14.75 -13.29 2.34
CA SER A 123 -14.45 -14.67 1.96
C SER A 123 -13.21 -14.73 1.05
N ALA A 124 -12.52 -15.87 1.06
CA ALA A 124 -11.34 -16.09 0.22
C ALA A 124 -11.62 -15.85 -1.28
N ALA A 125 -12.85 -16.10 -1.74
CA ALA A 125 -13.26 -15.88 -3.12
C ALA A 125 -13.20 -14.40 -3.57
N HIS A 126 -13.16 -13.46 -2.64
CA HIS A 126 -13.05 -12.04 -2.95
C HIS A 126 -11.59 -11.57 -3.12
N PHE A 127 -10.62 -12.41 -2.71
CA PHE A 127 -9.22 -12.05 -2.88
C PHE A 127 -8.73 -12.46 -4.26
N PRO A 128 -8.29 -11.50 -5.09
CA PRO A 128 -7.81 -11.79 -6.44
C PRO A 128 -6.39 -12.38 -6.38
N VAL A 129 -6.27 -13.67 -6.13
CA VAL A 129 -4.98 -14.38 -6.04
C VAL A 129 -4.45 -14.88 -7.38
N GLU A 130 -5.29 -14.98 -8.42
CA GLU A 130 -4.82 -15.39 -9.73
C GLU A 130 -4.14 -14.23 -10.48
N PRO A 131 -3.11 -14.49 -11.30
CA PRO A 131 -2.56 -13.49 -12.20
C PRO A 131 -3.70 -12.90 -13.06
N ASP A 132 -3.66 -11.60 -13.34
CA ASP A 132 -4.53 -11.04 -14.37
C ASP A 132 -4.33 -11.88 -15.63
N SER A 133 -5.26 -12.78 -15.92
CA SER A 133 -5.35 -13.40 -17.24
C SER A 133 -5.62 -12.22 -18.16
N GLY A 134 -4.53 -11.70 -18.76
CA GLY A 134 -4.67 -10.62 -19.73
C GLY A 134 -5.75 -11.05 -20.70
N THR A 135 -6.88 -10.36 -20.68
CA THR A 135 -7.81 -10.40 -21.78
C THR A 135 -6.96 -10.08 -22.99
N THR A 136 -6.69 -11.09 -23.79
CA THR A 136 -6.15 -10.95 -25.14
C THR A 136 -7.09 -9.96 -25.82
N GLN A 137 -6.75 -8.67 -25.76
CA GLN A 137 -7.32 -7.75 -26.73
C GLN A 137 -6.89 -8.32 -28.08
N GLU A 138 -7.89 -8.80 -28.80
CA GLU A 138 -7.72 -9.22 -30.18
C GLU A 138 -6.88 -8.15 -30.87
N ALA A 139 -5.72 -8.58 -31.37
CA ALA A 139 -4.85 -7.73 -32.14
C ALA A 139 -5.67 -7.12 -33.27
N HIS A 140 -5.89 -5.82 -33.21
CA HIS A 140 -6.41 -5.09 -34.35
C HIS A 140 -5.41 -5.28 -35.50
N PRO A 141 -5.78 -5.88 -36.63
CA PRO A 141 -4.86 -5.98 -37.75
C PRO A 141 -4.55 -4.56 -38.24
N LEU A 142 -3.26 -4.27 -38.39
CA LEU A 142 -2.75 -3.06 -39.05
C LEU A 142 -3.17 -3.01 -40.50
#